data_bb31beb201922da7dbd095abcd36d882
#
_entry.id   bb31beb201922da7dbd095abcd36d882
#
_cell.length_a   1.000
_cell.length_b   1.000
_cell.length_c   1.000
_cell.angle_alpha   90.00
_cell.angle_beta   90.00
_cell.angle_gamma   90.00
#
_symmetry.space_group_name_H-M   'P 1'
#
loop_
_entity.id
_entity.type
_entity.pdbx_description
1 polymer ?
#
loop_
_entity_poly.entity_id
_entity_poly.type
_entity_poly.pdbx_seq_one_letter_code
_entity_poly.pdbx_strand_id
1 'polypeptide(L)'
;MYIRDNIKSLLPYSTARDEYQGGDISVWLDANESPYNNGVNRYPDPHQRELKQAIARLKGVQPEQVFIGNGSDEAIDLCFRIFCEPGEDNVVAIAPTYGMYSVAAAINNVNVREVPLAADTYALDIEAMLRAVDEHTRLMWVCSPNNPTGNAFPLSELEQLGTRFDGVLVVDEAYIDFSDKGSMLSVLSHHPNVVVLQTLSKAWGMAGLRLGLAFASPEVAALFAHVKYPYNVNGPTQREVMQRLATEAHDEHVAEVIRERQALSSALLSALCVVRVYPSDANFLLIKVRDADALYAHLVAKGIIVRNRHRVPGCKNCLRLTIGTPEENVRLLQAIQSF
;
A
#
# COMPACT_ATOMS: atom_id res chain seq x y z
N MET A 1 -19.03 -12.43 -2.77
CA MET A 1 -18.00 -12.06 -1.76
C MET A 1 -18.30 -12.74 -0.43
N TYR A 2 -17.37 -13.51 0.12
CA TYR A 2 -17.46 -14.16 1.43
C TYR A 2 -17.02 -13.19 2.55
N ILE A 3 -17.70 -13.23 3.68
CA ILE A 3 -17.33 -12.55 4.93
C ILE A 3 -17.45 -13.61 6.02
N ARG A 4 -16.47 -13.68 6.93
CA ARG A 4 -16.49 -14.63 8.04
C ARG A 4 -17.74 -14.45 8.90
N ASP A 5 -18.35 -15.54 9.35
CA ASP A 5 -19.64 -15.50 10.05
C ASP A 5 -19.54 -14.78 11.41
N ASN A 6 -18.41 -14.93 12.12
CA ASN A 6 -18.15 -14.19 13.35
C ASN A 6 -18.00 -12.67 13.11
N ILE A 7 -17.57 -12.24 11.92
CA ILE A 7 -17.49 -10.83 11.56
C ILE A 7 -18.86 -10.26 11.18
N LYS A 8 -19.70 -11.06 10.46
CA LYS A 8 -21.10 -10.67 10.18
C LYS A 8 -21.92 -10.41 11.43
N SER A 9 -21.68 -11.21 12.48
CA SER A 9 -22.38 -11.12 13.76
C SER A 9 -21.71 -10.21 14.79
N LEU A 10 -20.53 -9.64 14.45
CA LEU A 10 -19.77 -8.80 15.36
C LEU A 10 -20.53 -7.51 15.68
N LEU A 11 -20.78 -7.26 16.96
CA LEU A 11 -21.20 -5.96 17.41
C LEU A 11 -19.96 -5.09 17.60
N PRO A 12 -19.80 -4.00 16.84
CA PRO A 12 -18.63 -3.14 16.98
C PRO A 12 -18.59 -2.51 18.36
N TYR A 13 -17.38 -2.23 18.84
CA TYR A 13 -17.22 -1.46 20.07
C TYR A 13 -17.83 -0.06 19.87
N SER A 14 -18.83 0.29 20.68
CA SER A 14 -19.41 1.64 20.74
C SER A 14 -18.61 2.47 21.75
N THR A 15 -18.14 3.64 21.33
CA THR A 15 -17.59 4.62 22.27
C THR A 15 -18.70 5.46 22.86
N ALA A 16 -18.51 6.02 24.07
CA ALA A 16 -19.51 6.92 24.66
C ALA A 16 -19.84 8.11 23.74
N ARG A 17 -18.89 8.52 22.87
CA ARG A 17 -19.10 9.57 21.86
C ARG A 17 -19.99 9.13 20.69
N ASP A 18 -20.09 7.83 20.43
CA ASP A 18 -20.99 7.27 19.41
C ASP A 18 -22.44 7.26 19.88
N GLU A 19 -22.66 7.15 21.20
CA GLU A 19 -23.99 7.14 21.81
C GLU A 19 -24.60 8.53 21.91
N TYR A 20 -23.78 9.58 21.71
CA TYR A 20 -24.21 10.96 21.82
C TYR A 20 -24.54 11.58 20.45
N GLN A 21 -25.77 12.01 20.29
CA GLN A 21 -26.27 12.67 19.09
C GLN A 21 -26.73 14.09 19.40
N GLY A 22 -25.86 15.12 19.28
CA GLY A 22 -26.27 16.52 19.22
C GLY A 22 -25.58 17.48 20.19
N GLY A 23 -25.75 18.78 20.02
CA GLY A 23 -25.42 19.93 20.88
C GLY A 23 -23.93 20.21 21.19
N ASP A 24 -23.66 21.43 21.61
CA ASP A 24 -22.33 21.83 22.08
C ASP A 24 -22.04 21.23 23.46
N ILE A 25 -21.05 20.32 23.52
CA ILE A 25 -20.60 19.74 24.80
C ILE A 25 -19.40 20.51 25.31
N SER A 26 -19.54 21.07 26.50
CA SER A 26 -18.47 21.77 27.21
C SER A 26 -17.72 20.93 28.21
N VAL A 27 -18.29 19.79 28.64
CA VAL A 27 -17.71 18.90 29.70
C VAL A 27 -17.73 17.47 29.22
N TRP A 28 -16.53 16.87 29.11
CA TRP A 28 -16.30 15.49 28.70
C TRP A 28 -15.82 14.65 29.89
N LEU A 29 -16.66 13.72 30.36
CA LEU A 29 -16.39 12.81 31.48
C LEU A 29 -16.71 11.35 31.09
N ASP A 30 -16.57 11.00 29.85
CA ASP A 30 -17.07 9.79 29.20
C ASP A 30 -16.01 8.69 29.06
N ALA A 31 -14.71 9.02 29.01
CA ALA A 31 -13.67 8.10 28.60
C ALA A 31 -12.53 7.94 29.65
N ASN A 32 -12.76 8.33 30.90
CA ASN A 32 -11.78 8.24 31.99
C ASN A 32 -10.42 8.91 31.69
N GLU A 33 -10.42 9.90 30.84
CA GLU A 33 -9.23 10.64 30.42
C GLU A 33 -8.78 11.60 31.52
N SER A 34 -7.48 11.97 31.52
CA SER A 34 -6.98 13.02 32.39
C SER A 34 -7.69 14.34 32.10
N PRO A 35 -8.21 15.07 33.13
CA PRO A 35 -8.87 16.35 32.93
C PRO A 35 -7.88 17.49 32.60
N TYR A 36 -6.59 17.28 32.83
CA TYR A 36 -5.55 18.30 32.63
C TYR A 36 -5.10 18.34 31.18
N ASN A 37 -5.47 19.41 30.47
CA ASN A 37 -5.15 19.57 29.06
C ASN A 37 -3.64 19.77 28.85
N ASN A 38 -3.03 18.85 28.10
CA ASN A 38 -1.63 18.92 27.65
C ASN A 38 -1.52 18.77 26.12
N GLY A 39 -2.64 18.93 25.41
CA GLY A 39 -2.73 18.80 23.96
C GLY A 39 -2.88 17.37 23.41
N VAL A 40 -2.72 16.35 24.27
CA VAL A 40 -2.84 14.92 23.91
C VAL A 40 -3.58 14.09 24.96
N ASN A 41 -4.22 14.74 25.94
CA ASN A 41 -4.93 14.06 27.04
C ASN A 41 -6.29 13.49 26.63
N ARG A 42 -6.77 13.77 25.45
CA ARG A 42 -8.08 13.30 24.93
C ARG A 42 -7.92 12.30 23.80
N TYR A 43 -8.74 11.25 23.78
CA TYR A 43 -8.84 10.36 22.64
C TYR A 43 -9.27 11.13 21.40
N PRO A 44 -8.73 10.76 20.21
CA PRO A 44 -9.16 11.36 18.95
C PRO A 44 -10.57 10.89 18.55
N ASP A 45 -11.11 11.46 17.47
CA ASP A 45 -12.32 10.93 16.84
C ASP A 45 -12.07 9.49 16.35
N PRO A 46 -12.80 8.48 16.87
CA PRO A 46 -12.63 7.08 16.48
C PRO A 46 -12.98 6.82 15.02
N HIS A 47 -13.77 7.70 14.40
CA HIS A 47 -14.20 7.61 12.99
C HIS A 47 -13.37 8.46 12.05
N GLN A 48 -12.45 9.30 12.56
CA GLN A 48 -11.60 10.22 11.77
C GLN A 48 -12.40 11.05 10.76
N ARG A 49 -13.58 11.57 11.14
CA ARG A 49 -14.57 12.18 10.23
C ARG A 49 -14.00 13.31 9.38
N GLU A 50 -13.28 14.25 10.00
CA GLU A 50 -12.68 15.38 9.27
C GLU A 50 -11.60 14.90 8.28
N LEU A 51 -10.73 13.98 8.72
CA LEU A 51 -9.68 13.43 7.88
C LEU A 51 -10.25 12.59 6.73
N LYS A 52 -11.29 11.78 6.97
CA LYS A 52 -12.00 11.05 5.91
C LYS A 52 -12.58 11.97 4.86
N GLN A 53 -13.21 13.07 5.28
CA GLN A 53 -13.75 14.06 4.36
C GLN A 53 -12.65 14.73 3.51
N ALA A 54 -11.51 15.05 4.12
CA ALA A 54 -10.36 15.62 3.41
C ALA A 54 -9.79 14.64 2.37
N ILE A 55 -9.57 13.38 2.77
CA ILE A 55 -9.08 12.31 1.87
C ILE A 55 -10.11 12.03 0.76
N ALA A 56 -11.39 11.95 1.08
CA ALA A 56 -12.45 11.70 0.10
C ALA A 56 -12.46 12.78 -0.98
N ARG A 57 -12.39 14.07 -0.60
CA ARG A 57 -12.26 15.18 -1.56
C ARG A 57 -11.00 15.08 -2.40
N LEU A 58 -9.85 14.78 -1.78
CA LEU A 58 -8.56 14.64 -2.46
C LEU A 58 -8.59 13.53 -3.52
N LYS A 59 -9.24 12.40 -3.21
CA LYS A 59 -9.23 11.19 -4.05
C LYS A 59 -10.48 11.04 -4.92
N GLY A 60 -11.44 11.99 -4.84
CA GLY A 60 -12.65 11.97 -5.67
C GLY A 60 -13.64 10.85 -5.34
N VAL A 61 -13.69 10.41 -4.08
CA VAL A 61 -14.58 9.34 -3.60
C VAL A 61 -15.50 9.85 -2.50
N GLN A 62 -16.46 9.03 -2.05
CA GLN A 62 -17.31 9.36 -0.91
C GLN A 62 -16.62 9.01 0.42
N PRO A 63 -16.83 9.75 1.52
CA PRO A 63 -16.24 9.45 2.82
C PRO A 63 -16.56 8.05 3.33
N GLU A 64 -17.72 7.50 3.00
CA GLU A 64 -18.18 6.16 3.36
C GLU A 64 -17.38 5.05 2.66
N GLN A 65 -16.68 5.38 1.59
CA GLN A 65 -15.79 4.46 0.87
C GLN A 65 -14.37 4.42 1.45
N VAL A 66 -14.05 5.26 2.45
CA VAL A 66 -12.71 5.44 2.97
C VAL A 66 -12.53 4.76 4.32
N PHE A 67 -11.54 3.90 4.41
CA PHE A 67 -10.96 3.43 5.67
C PHE A 67 -9.58 4.07 5.86
N ILE A 68 -9.28 4.50 7.09
CA ILE A 68 -7.98 5.06 7.48
C ILE A 68 -7.34 4.16 8.54
N GLY A 69 -6.14 3.66 8.23
CA GLY A 69 -5.37 2.75 9.08
C GLY A 69 -4.01 3.31 9.50
N ASN A 70 -3.43 2.66 10.51
CA ASN A 70 -2.05 2.93 10.96
C ASN A 70 -1.03 2.31 9.98
N GLY A 71 -0.87 2.96 8.83
CA GLY A 71 -0.24 2.43 7.63
C GLY A 71 -1.19 1.52 6.85
N SER A 72 -0.87 1.27 5.58
CA SER A 72 -1.62 0.30 4.77
C SER A 72 -1.49 -1.14 5.28
N ASP A 73 -0.46 -1.41 6.10
CA ASP A 73 -0.26 -2.72 6.73
C ASP A 73 -1.43 -3.10 7.65
N GLU A 74 -2.08 -2.13 8.33
CA GLU A 74 -3.31 -2.41 9.10
C GLU A 74 -4.45 -2.86 8.20
N ALA A 75 -4.64 -2.21 7.06
CA ALA A 75 -5.66 -2.61 6.10
C ALA A 75 -5.38 -3.99 5.49
N ILE A 76 -4.09 -4.32 5.22
CA ILE A 76 -3.68 -5.64 4.77
C ILE A 76 -4.07 -6.70 5.80
N ASP A 77 -3.75 -6.52 7.07
CA ASP A 77 -4.08 -7.47 8.14
C ASP A 77 -5.61 -7.63 8.31
N LEU A 78 -6.34 -6.51 8.27
CA LEU A 78 -7.80 -6.51 8.37
C LEU A 78 -8.47 -7.26 7.20
N CYS A 79 -7.92 -7.22 5.97
CA CYS A 79 -8.44 -8.03 4.87
C CYS A 79 -8.45 -9.52 5.24
N PHE A 80 -7.37 -10.04 5.81
CA PHE A 80 -7.31 -11.44 6.22
C PHE A 80 -8.33 -11.74 7.34
N ARG A 81 -8.42 -10.86 8.33
CA ARG A 81 -9.34 -11.05 9.47
C ARG A 81 -10.81 -11.01 9.09
N ILE A 82 -11.16 -10.22 8.06
CA ILE A 82 -12.55 -10.05 7.62
C ILE A 82 -12.97 -11.18 6.70
N PHE A 83 -12.11 -11.57 5.76
CA PHE A 83 -12.51 -12.40 4.62
C PHE A 83 -12.02 -13.84 4.67
N CYS A 84 -10.97 -14.16 5.47
CA CYS A 84 -10.38 -15.50 5.45
C CYS A 84 -10.59 -16.24 6.75
N GLU A 85 -11.11 -17.48 6.69
CA GLU A 85 -11.17 -18.38 7.83
C GLU A 85 -9.80 -19.01 8.08
N PRO A 86 -9.19 -18.82 9.28
CA PRO A 86 -7.86 -19.34 9.58
C PRO A 86 -7.78 -20.87 9.48
N GLY A 87 -6.76 -21.36 8.78
CA GLY A 87 -6.51 -22.80 8.62
C GLY A 87 -7.35 -23.48 7.54
N GLU A 88 -8.36 -22.79 6.99
CA GLU A 88 -9.26 -23.32 5.96
C GLU A 88 -9.08 -22.61 4.63
N ASP A 89 -9.05 -21.27 4.65
CA ASP A 89 -9.02 -20.46 3.44
C ASP A 89 -7.61 -20.19 2.91
N ASN A 90 -7.56 -19.77 1.67
CA ASN A 90 -6.33 -19.37 1.00
C ASN A 90 -6.51 -18.05 0.23
N VAL A 91 -5.40 -17.50 -0.19
CA VAL A 91 -5.34 -16.31 -1.04
C VAL A 91 -4.41 -16.55 -2.23
N VAL A 92 -4.68 -15.86 -3.33
CA VAL A 92 -3.81 -15.84 -4.51
C VAL A 92 -3.04 -14.52 -4.54
N ALA A 93 -1.74 -14.56 -4.79
CA ALA A 93 -0.90 -13.37 -4.91
C ALA A 93 0.06 -13.49 -6.09
N ILE A 94 0.35 -12.38 -6.77
CA ILE A 94 1.45 -12.34 -7.75
C ILE A 94 2.80 -12.52 -7.06
N ALA A 95 3.79 -13.07 -7.76
CA ALA A 95 5.16 -13.20 -7.27
C ALA A 95 6.19 -12.89 -8.37
N PRO A 96 7.26 -12.09 -8.09
CA PRO A 96 7.53 -11.44 -6.80
C PRO A 96 6.63 -10.23 -6.53
N THR A 97 6.31 -10.00 -5.26
CA THR A 97 5.53 -8.83 -4.83
C THR A 97 5.92 -8.37 -3.41
N TYR A 98 5.12 -7.50 -2.79
CA TYR A 98 5.36 -7.00 -1.44
C TYR A 98 5.21 -8.11 -0.39
N GLY A 99 6.28 -8.37 0.36
CA GLY A 99 6.36 -9.51 1.26
C GLY A 99 5.40 -9.49 2.46
N MET A 100 4.78 -8.34 2.76
CA MET A 100 3.83 -8.26 3.88
C MET A 100 2.54 -9.04 3.63
N TYR A 101 2.17 -9.31 2.39
CA TYR A 101 1.00 -10.17 2.13
C TYR A 101 1.22 -11.58 2.69
N SER A 102 2.37 -12.18 2.40
CA SER A 102 2.73 -13.50 2.93
C SER A 102 2.94 -13.49 4.45
N VAL A 103 3.50 -12.41 5.01
CA VAL A 103 3.66 -12.25 6.47
C VAL A 103 2.30 -12.13 7.15
N ALA A 104 1.41 -11.27 6.66
CA ALA A 104 0.07 -11.11 7.22
C ALA A 104 -0.77 -12.41 7.07
N ALA A 105 -0.66 -13.10 5.94
CA ALA A 105 -1.28 -14.40 5.75
C ALA A 105 -0.80 -15.42 6.79
N ALA A 106 0.52 -15.52 7.01
CA ALA A 106 1.08 -16.42 8.01
C ALA A 106 0.63 -16.09 9.44
N ILE A 107 0.56 -14.80 9.81
CA ILE A 107 0.04 -14.34 11.11
C ILE A 107 -1.41 -14.78 11.30
N ASN A 108 -2.22 -14.71 10.24
CA ASN A 108 -3.63 -15.08 10.25
C ASN A 108 -3.88 -16.57 9.93
N ASN A 109 -2.84 -17.38 9.83
CA ASN A 109 -2.93 -18.81 9.49
C ASN A 109 -3.70 -19.07 8.17
N VAL A 110 -3.40 -18.28 7.14
CA VAL A 110 -3.99 -18.37 5.78
C VAL A 110 -2.91 -18.74 4.78
N ASN A 111 -3.20 -19.69 3.90
CA ASN A 111 -2.26 -20.13 2.88
C ASN A 111 -2.18 -19.12 1.72
N VAL A 112 -0.98 -18.90 1.17
CA VAL A 112 -0.75 -18.07 -0.01
C VAL A 112 -0.40 -18.96 -1.20
N ARG A 113 -1.12 -18.79 -2.31
CA ARG A 113 -0.81 -19.37 -3.61
C ARG A 113 -0.14 -18.31 -4.47
N GLU A 114 1.15 -18.46 -4.67
CA GLU A 114 1.92 -17.52 -5.47
C GLU A 114 1.81 -17.85 -6.95
N VAL A 115 1.45 -16.85 -7.78
CA VAL A 115 1.43 -16.92 -9.24
C VAL A 115 2.59 -16.10 -9.78
N PRO A 116 3.57 -16.74 -10.45
CA PRO A 116 4.72 -16.03 -10.98
C PRO A 116 4.30 -15.03 -12.05
N LEU A 117 4.84 -13.81 -11.96
CA LEU A 117 4.82 -12.85 -13.06
C LEU A 117 5.66 -13.37 -14.22
N ALA A 118 5.34 -12.96 -15.44
CA ALA A 118 6.07 -13.38 -16.64
C ALA A 118 7.57 -13.04 -16.51
N ALA A 119 8.40 -14.02 -16.84
CA ALA A 119 9.85 -13.83 -16.78
C ALA A 119 10.30 -12.63 -17.62
N ASP A 120 11.30 -11.90 -17.13
CA ASP A 120 11.92 -10.74 -17.77
C ASP A 120 11.04 -9.51 -18.01
N THR A 121 9.73 -9.63 -18.15
CA THR A 121 8.81 -8.51 -18.36
C THR A 121 8.04 -8.13 -17.10
N TYR A 122 7.88 -9.08 -16.18
CA TYR A 122 7.01 -8.98 -15.01
C TYR A 122 5.56 -8.65 -15.36
N ALA A 123 5.10 -9.05 -16.56
CA ALA A 123 3.70 -8.90 -16.96
C ALA A 123 2.80 -9.84 -16.13
N LEU A 124 1.55 -9.42 -15.92
CA LEU A 124 0.52 -10.18 -15.24
C LEU A 124 0.02 -11.31 -16.13
N ASP A 125 -0.16 -12.51 -15.56
CA ASP A 125 -0.86 -13.63 -16.22
C ASP A 125 -2.23 -13.80 -15.55
N ILE A 126 -3.24 -13.13 -16.11
CA ILE A 126 -4.63 -13.15 -15.63
C ILE A 126 -5.17 -14.59 -15.58
N GLU A 127 -4.91 -15.37 -16.61
CA GLU A 127 -5.42 -16.75 -16.68
C GLU A 127 -4.75 -17.65 -15.65
N ALA A 128 -3.45 -17.45 -15.38
CA ALA A 128 -2.78 -18.18 -14.31
C ALA A 128 -3.31 -17.77 -12.93
N MET A 129 -3.57 -16.49 -12.69
CA MET A 129 -4.18 -16.00 -11.45
C MET A 129 -5.55 -16.66 -11.22
N LEU A 130 -6.41 -16.72 -12.24
CA LEU A 130 -7.73 -17.31 -12.14
C LEU A 130 -7.69 -18.84 -12.02
N ARG A 131 -6.73 -19.53 -12.68
CA ARG A 131 -6.54 -20.98 -12.49
C ARG A 131 -6.04 -21.35 -11.08
N ALA A 132 -5.39 -20.44 -10.37
CA ALA A 132 -4.92 -20.66 -9.00
C ALA A 132 -6.06 -20.57 -7.96
N VAL A 133 -7.24 -20.07 -8.35
CA VAL A 133 -8.43 -19.95 -7.50
C VAL A 133 -9.11 -21.31 -7.28
N ASP A 134 -9.53 -21.55 -6.05
CA ASP A 134 -10.44 -22.65 -5.70
C ASP A 134 -11.59 -22.16 -4.79
N GLU A 135 -12.39 -23.08 -4.28
CA GLU A 135 -13.56 -22.81 -3.42
C GLU A 135 -13.22 -22.17 -2.07
N HIS A 136 -11.95 -22.27 -1.64
CA HIS A 136 -11.41 -21.67 -0.42
C HIS A 136 -10.66 -20.36 -0.67
N THR A 137 -10.55 -19.90 -1.91
CA THR A 137 -9.83 -18.66 -2.23
C THR A 137 -10.71 -17.44 -1.95
N ARG A 138 -10.30 -16.61 -0.97
CA ARG A 138 -11.06 -15.43 -0.52
C ARG A 138 -10.51 -14.12 -1.03
N LEU A 139 -9.20 -14.00 -1.13
CA LEU A 139 -8.54 -12.76 -1.55
C LEU A 139 -7.62 -13.04 -2.74
N MET A 140 -7.50 -12.04 -3.59
CA MET A 140 -6.49 -11.97 -4.64
C MET A 140 -5.69 -10.68 -4.47
N TRP A 141 -4.37 -10.77 -4.41
CA TRP A 141 -3.47 -9.64 -4.15
C TRP A 141 -2.69 -9.25 -5.40
N VAL A 142 -2.83 -7.99 -5.82
CA VAL A 142 -2.06 -7.40 -6.92
C VAL A 142 -1.51 -6.06 -6.48
N CYS A 143 -0.19 -5.90 -6.48
CA CYS A 143 0.47 -4.63 -6.21
C CYS A 143 0.73 -3.91 -7.55
N SER A 144 0.22 -2.70 -7.74
CA SER A 144 0.35 -1.95 -8.99
C SER A 144 0.43 -0.43 -8.73
N PRO A 145 1.60 0.18 -8.94
CA PRO A 145 2.89 -0.37 -9.37
C PRO A 145 3.48 -1.38 -8.39
N ASN A 146 4.05 -2.46 -8.94
CA ASN A 146 4.50 -3.60 -8.14
C ASN A 146 5.85 -3.35 -7.44
N ASN A 147 5.97 -3.79 -6.23
CA ASN A 147 7.21 -3.82 -5.47
C ASN A 147 7.67 -5.30 -5.32
N PRO A 148 8.84 -5.71 -5.87
CA PRO A 148 9.99 -4.87 -6.18
C PRO A 148 10.20 -4.54 -7.65
N THR A 149 9.33 -4.92 -8.57
CA THR A 149 9.59 -4.87 -10.02
C THR A 149 9.41 -3.48 -10.63
N GLY A 150 8.59 -2.62 -10.03
CA GLY A 150 8.40 -1.22 -10.39
C GLY A 150 7.30 -0.96 -11.44
N ASN A 151 6.90 -1.96 -12.21
CA ASN A 151 5.91 -1.82 -13.26
C ASN A 151 4.48 -1.75 -12.72
N ALA A 152 3.64 -0.91 -13.30
CA ALA A 152 2.19 -0.94 -13.14
C ALA A 152 1.55 -1.87 -14.18
N PHE A 153 0.43 -2.47 -13.82
CA PHE A 153 -0.38 -3.25 -14.74
C PHE A 153 -1.45 -2.36 -15.40
N PRO A 154 -1.85 -2.65 -16.65
CA PRO A 154 -2.95 -1.95 -17.30
C PRO A 154 -4.23 -2.00 -16.46
N LEU A 155 -4.94 -0.87 -16.35
CA LEU A 155 -6.20 -0.81 -15.61
C LEU A 155 -7.21 -1.86 -16.09
N SER A 156 -7.29 -2.09 -17.40
CA SER A 156 -8.16 -3.10 -18.00
C SER A 156 -7.87 -4.54 -17.56
N GLU A 157 -6.62 -4.86 -17.22
CA GLU A 157 -6.25 -6.18 -16.68
C GLU A 157 -6.73 -6.34 -15.24
N LEU A 158 -6.63 -5.27 -14.45
CA LEU A 158 -7.13 -5.25 -13.07
C LEU A 158 -8.67 -5.32 -13.02
N GLU A 159 -9.36 -4.62 -13.93
CA GLU A 159 -10.81 -4.72 -14.09
C GLU A 159 -11.26 -6.14 -14.49
N GLN A 160 -10.52 -6.81 -15.38
CA GLN A 160 -10.80 -8.19 -15.73
C GLN A 160 -10.72 -9.13 -14.52
N LEU A 161 -9.71 -8.98 -13.67
CA LEU A 161 -9.61 -9.74 -12.41
C LEU A 161 -10.79 -9.43 -11.49
N GLY A 162 -11.11 -8.13 -11.27
CA GLY A 162 -12.24 -7.70 -10.45
C GLY A 162 -13.58 -8.24 -10.93
N THR A 163 -13.77 -8.38 -12.24
CA THR A 163 -15.00 -8.90 -12.83
C THR A 163 -15.08 -10.44 -12.77
N ARG A 164 -13.95 -11.15 -12.95
CA ARG A 164 -13.92 -12.62 -13.09
C ARG A 164 -13.65 -13.36 -11.79
N PHE A 165 -13.25 -12.68 -10.74
CA PHE A 165 -12.99 -13.25 -9.42
C PHE A 165 -14.15 -12.99 -8.48
N ASP A 166 -14.78 -14.05 -7.94
CA ASP A 166 -15.92 -13.93 -7.02
C ASP A 166 -15.55 -13.53 -5.59
N GLY A 167 -14.25 -13.62 -5.23
CA GLY A 167 -13.70 -13.15 -3.96
C GLY A 167 -13.40 -11.65 -3.96
N VAL A 168 -12.57 -11.20 -3.01
CA VAL A 168 -12.14 -9.81 -2.92
C VAL A 168 -10.80 -9.62 -3.63
N LEU A 169 -10.77 -8.79 -4.66
CA LEU A 169 -9.54 -8.33 -5.29
C LEU A 169 -8.97 -7.15 -4.49
N VAL A 170 -7.77 -7.30 -3.96
CA VAL A 170 -7.04 -6.21 -3.29
C VAL A 170 -5.96 -5.69 -4.24
N VAL A 171 -6.10 -4.43 -4.66
CA VAL A 171 -5.10 -3.74 -5.50
C VAL A 171 -4.33 -2.77 -4.62
N ASP A 172 -3.05 -3.09 -4.38
CA ASP A 172 -2.17 -2.23 -3.59
C ASP A 172 -1.50 -1.18 -4.49
N GLU A 173 -1.98 0.03 -4.37
CA GLU A 173 -1.59 1.22 -5.13
C GLU A 173 -0.65 2.14 -4.32
N ALA A 174 0.20 1.59 -3.46
CA ALA A 174 1.10 2.40 -2.63
C ALA A 174 2.03 3.34 -3.44
N TYR A 175 2.20 3.11 -4.72
CA TYR A 175 3.07 3.89 -5.61
C TYR A 175 2.31 4.56 -6.77
N ILE A 176 0.99 4.57 -6.75
CA ILE A 176 0.15 5.02 -7.89
C ILE A 176 0.37 6.49 -8.27
N ASP A 177 0.69 7.35 -7.30
CA ASP A 177 0.94 8.77 -7.55
C ASP A 177 2.15 9.01 -8.50
N PHE A 178 3.03 8.02 -8.72
CA PHE A 178 4.16 8.07 -9.65
C PHE A 178 3.88 7.46 -11.04
N SER A 179 2.66 6.99 -11.27
CA SER A 179 2.25 6.24 -12.47
C SER A 179 1.20 7.00 -13.28
N ASP A 180 1.27 6.85 -14.60
CA ASP A 180 0.27 7.36 -15.56
C ASP A 180 -0.75 6.29 -15.99
N LYS A 181 -0.67 5.06 -15.45
CA LYS A 181 -1.51 3.92 -15.88
C LYS A 181 -2.95 3.95 -15.37
N GLY A 182 -3.27 4.92 -14.52
CA GLY A 182 -4.60 5.05 -13.90
C GLY A 182 -4.75 4.22 -12.62
N SER A 183 -5.71 4.62 -11.80
CA SER A 183 -6.02 3.99 -10.52
C SER A 183 -7.36 3.24 -10.60
N MET A 184 -7.46 2.10 -9.91
CA MET A 184 -8.72 1.39 -9.71
C MET A 184 -9.78 2.23 -8.99
N LEU A 185 -9.40 3.33 -8.34
CA LEU A 185 -10.37 4.28 -7.76
C LEU A 185 -11.31 4.85 -8.82
N SER A 186 -10.84 5.08 -10.05
CA SER A 186 -11.64 5.63 -11.14
C SER A 186 -12.80 4.74 -11.58
N VAL A 187 -12.71 3.44 -11.31
CA VAL A 187 -13.68 2.41 -11.68
C VAL A 187 -14.25 1.66 -10.48
N LEU A 188 -13.91 2.06 -9.27
CA LEU A 188 -14.27 1.37 -8.03
C LEU A 188 -15.79 1.16 -7.88
N SER A 189 -16.59 2.10 -8.34
CA SER A 189 -18.07 1.99 -8.31
C SER A 189 -18.63 0.83 -9.13
N HIS A 190 -17.88 0.33 -10.10
CA HIS A 190 -18.28 -0.80 -10.95
C HIS A 190 -17.84 -2.15 -10.38
N HIS A 191 -16.98 -2.13 -9.36
CA HIS A 191 -16.37 -3.34 -8.79
C HIS A 191 -16.56 -3.40 -7.27
N PRO A 192 -17.75 -3.79 -6.76
CA PRO A 192 -18.04 -3.76 -5.32
C PRO A 192 -17.20 -4.75 -4.49
N ASN A 193 -16.52 -5.67 -5.14
CA ASN A 193 -15.60 -6.65 -4.55
C ASN A 193 -14.12 -6.22 -4.61
N VAL A 194 -13.83 -4.97 -4.98
CA VAL A 194 -12.46 -4.47 -5.03
C VAL A 194 -12.16 -3.63 -3.79
N VAL A 195 -10.97 -3.84 -3.23
CA VAL A 195 -10.35 -2.99 -2.22
C VAL A 195 -9.08 -2.38 -2.80
N VAL A 196 -8.98 -1.07 -2.81
CA VAL A 196 -7.79 -0.34 -3.27
C VAL A 196 -7.04 0.18 -2.05
N LEU A 197 -5.76 -0.21 -1.91
CA LEU A 197 -4.90 0.29 -0.85
C LEU A 197 -4.03 1.43 -1.36
N GLN A 198 -3.93 2.50 -0.60
CA GLN A 198 -2.99 3.59 -0.84
C GLN A 198 -2.32 4.02 0.46
N THR A 199 -1.29 4.85 0.39
CA THR A 199 -0.55 5.30 1.57
C THR A 199 -0.01 6.71 1.39
N LEU A 200 0.05 7.47 2.47
CA LEU A 200 0.76 8.76 2.48
C LEU A 200 2.28 8.61 2.74
N SER A 201 2.76 7.37 2.91
CA SER A 201 4.17 7.10 3.23
C SER A 201 5.13 7.31 2.06
N LYS A 202 4.65 7.34 0.80
CA LYS A 202 5.50 7.37 -0.40
C LYS A 202 5.49 8.75 -1.05
N ALA A 203 4.58 9.01 -1.97
CA ALA A 203 4.51 10.26 -2.70
C ALA A 203 4.29 11.49 -1.80
N TRP A 204 3.55 11.33 -0.73
CA TRP A 204 3.25 12.38 0.24
C TRP A 204 4.36 12.61 1.28
N GLY A 205 5.45 11.84 1.27
CA GLY A 205 6.57 12.04 2.19
C GLY A 205 6.27 11.81 3.68
N MET A 206 5.12 11.23 4.02
CA MET A 206 4.61 11.12 5.40
C MET A 206 4.85 9.73 6.02
N ALA A 207 5.94 9.05 5.68
CA ALA A 207 6.22 7.70 6.19
C ALA A 207 6.26 7.61 7.73
N GLY A 208 6.76 8.66 8.39
CA GLY A 208 6.83 8.75 9.86
C GLY A 208 5.47 8.88 10.55
N LEU A 209 4.44 9.35 9.85
CA LEU A 209 3.09 9.54 10.39
C LEU A 209 2.26 8.25 10.36
N ARG A 210 2.72 7.21 9.68
CA ARG A 210 2.05 5.90 9.64
C ARG A 210 0.58 5.98 9.23
N LEU A 211 0.24 6.66 8.13
CA LEU A 211 -1.13 6.73 7.63
C LEU A 211 -1.27 5.99 6.30
N GLY A 212 -2.14 5.00 6.31
CA GLY A 212 -2.55 4.23 5.16
C GLY A 212 -4.05 4.33 4.92
N LEU A 213 -4.47 4.03 3.71
CA LEU A 213 -5.82 4.19 3.22
C LEU A 213 -6.28 2.89 2.57
N ALA A 214 -7.54 2.51 2.79
CA ALA A 214 -8.22 1.56 1.95
C ALA A 214 -9.51 2.19 1.42
N PHE A 215 -9.77 1.96 0.15
CA PHE A 215 -10.98 2.43 -0.55
C PHE A 215 -11.75 1.20 -1.04
N ALA A 216 -13.04 1.16 -0.77
CA ALA A 216 -13.89 0.05 -1.16
C ALA A 216 -15.35 0.52 -1.31
N SER A 217 -16.28 -0.40 -1.61
CA SER A 217 -17.70 -0.09 -1.48
C SER A 217 -18.02 0.31 -0.04
N PRO A 218 -19.06 1.14 0.21
CA PRO A 218 -19.43 1.54 1.56
C PRO A 218 -19.63 0.36 2.52
N GLU A 219 -20.18 -0.75 2.02
CA GLU A 219 -20.41 -1.98 2.79
C GLU A 219 -19.09 -2.61 3.23
N VAL A 220 -18.11 -2.69 2.34
CA VAL A 220 -16.79 -3.24 2.64
C VAL A 220 -16.01 -2.30 3.55
N ALA A 221 -16.04 -0.99 3.30
CA ALA A 221 -15.37 0.01 4.14
C ALA A 221 -15.94 0.01 5.57
N ALA A 222 -17.24 -0.25 5.75
CA ALA A 222 -17.87 -0.41 7.06
C ALA A 222 -17.34 -1.62 7.82
N LEU A 223 -17.03 -2.74 7.13
CA LEU A 223 -16.43 -3.93 7.77
C LEU A 223 -15.06 -3.62 8.38
N PHE A 224 -14.21 -2.86 7.67
CA PHE A 224 -12.94 -2.39 8.23
C PHE A 224 -13.16 -1.55 9.48
N ALA A 225 -14.14 -0.65 9.46
CA ALA A 225 -14.47 0.20 10.60
C ALA A 225 -14.98 -0.61 11.82
N HIS A 226 -15.68 -1.72 11.59
CA HIS A 226 -16.19 -2.60 12.65
C HIS A 226 -15.08 -3.44 13.30
N VAL A 227 -14.07 -3.87 12.55
CA VAL A 227 -13.04 -4.79 13.03
C VAL A 227 -11.80 -4.07 13.56
N LYS A 228 -11.53 -2.84 13.13
CA LYS A 228 -10.40 -2.07 13.64
C LYS A 228 -10.54 -1.73 15.13
N TYR A 229 -9.41 -1.47 15.79
CA TYR A 229 -9.45 -0.84 17.12
C TYR A 229 -10.06 0.57 17.06
N PRO A 230 -10.83 1.03 18.06
CA PRO A 230 -11.54 2.32 18.01
C PRO A 230 -10.65 3.51 17.68
N TYR A 231 -9.51 3.62 18.33
CA TYR A 231 -8.58 4.75 18.22
C TYR A 231 -7.29 4.35 17.47
N ASN A 232 -7.42 3.58 16.39
CA ASN A 232 -6.29 3.01 15.64
C ASN A 232 -5.30 4.07 15.11
N VAL A 233 -5.77 5.28 14.79
CA VAL A 233 -4.94 6.41 14.37
C VAL A 233 -4.95 7.48 15.44
N ASN A 234 -3.79 7.80 16.00
CA ASN A 234 -3.67 8.78 17.08
C ASN A 234 -3.96 10.22 16.64
N GLY A 235 -4.35 11.07 17.60
CA GLY A 235 -4.71 12.47 17.34
C GLY A 235 -3.59 13.33 16.75
N PRO A 236 -2.34 13.25 17.22
CA PRO A 236 -1.21 13.93 16.60
C PRO A 236 -1.05 13.61 15.11
N THR A 237 -1.13 12.34 14.72
CA THR A 237 -1.09 11.93 13.31
C THR A 237 -2.23 12.55 12.51
N GLN A 238 -3.48 12.49 13.01
CA GLN A 238 -4.63 13.07 12.30
C GLN A 238 -4.43 14.58 12.05
N ARG A 239 -4.02 15.34 13.08
CA ARG A 239 -3.78 16.79 12.96
C ARG A 239 -2.64 17.12 12.00
N GLU A 240 -1.51 16.44 12.12
CA GLU A 240 -0.34 16.68 11.26
C GLU A 240 -0.65 16.36 9.80
N VAL A 241 -1.36 15.26 9.52
CA VAL A 241 -1.78 14.94 8.15
C VAL A 241 -2.71 16.00 7.59
N MET A 242 -3.72 16.43 8.34
CA MET A 242 -4.64 17.50 7.90
C MET A 242 -3.90 18.79 7.52
N GLN A 243 -2.91 19.18 8.32
CA GLN A 243 -2.10 20.36 8.06
C GLN A 243 -1.27 20.19 6.78
N ARG A 244 -0.62 19.04 6.60
CA ARG A 244 0.24 18.76 5.42
C ARG A 244 -0.56 18.65 4.13
N LEU A 245 -1.73 18.00 4.14
CA LEU A 245 -2.60 17.93 2.97
C LEU A 245 -3.00 19.31 2.44
N ALA A 246 -3.02 20.33 3.31
CA ALA A 246 -3.36 21.70 2.92
C ALA A 246 -2.17 22.52 2.39
N THR A 247 -0.92 22.10 2.64
CA THR A 247 0.28 22.92 2.43
C THR A 247 1.37 22.27 1.58
N GLU A 248 1.35 20.96 1.40
CA GLU A 248 2.41 20.22 0.70
C GLU A 248 2.39 20.46 -0.82
N ALA A 249 3.59 20.64 -1.40
CA ALA A 249 3.83 20.70 -2.83
C ALA A 249 3.91 19.28 -3.44
N HIS A 250 2.88 18.47 -3.22
CA HIS A 250 2.87 17.05 -3.60
C HIS A 250 3.17 16.84 -5.08
N ASP A 251 2.47 17.56 -5.98
CA ASP A 251 2.60 17.36 -7.43
C ASP A 251 3.99 17.75 -7.94
N GLU A 252 4.61 18.77 -7.37
CA GLU A 252 5.97 19.19 -7.71
C GLU A 252 7.00 18.12 -7.33
N HIS A 253 6.89 17.58 -6.11
CA HIS A 253 7.78 16.50 -5.64
C HIS A 253 7.61 15.21 -6.45
N VAL A 254 6.37 14.83 -6.78
CA VAL A 254 6.10 13.67 -7.64
C VAL A 254 6.70 13.87 -9.02
N ALA A 255 6.51 15.05 -9.63
CA ALA A 255 7.07 15.36 -10.95
C ALA A 255 8.60 15.34 -10.93
N GLU A 256 9.24 15.83 -9.86
CA GLU A 256 10.70 15.75 -9.70
C GLU A 256 11.18 14.29 -9.63
N VAL A 257 10.57 13.46 -8.78
CA VAL A 257 10.92 12.03 -8.68
C VAL A 257 10.76 11.30 -10.01
N ILE A 258 9.72 11.63 -10.80
CA ILE A 258 9.53 11.04 -12.13
C ILE A 258 10.66 11.45 -13.09
N ARG A 259 11.05 12.73 -13.11
CA ARG A 259 12.17 13.22 -13.94
C ARG A 259 13.49 12.55 -13.54
N GLU A 260 13.77 12.49 -12.24
CA GLU A 260 14.97 11.84 -11.71
C GLU A 260 15.01 10.34 -12.01
N ARG A 261 13.86 9.65 -11.92
CA ARG A 261 13.73 8.25 -12.31
C ARG A 261 14.13 8.02 -13.75
N GLN A 262 13.67 8.87 -14.67
CA GLN A 262 13.99 8.77 -16.09
C GLN A 262 15.48 9.03 -16.35
N ALA A 263 16.03 10.08 -15.73
CA ALA A 263 17.45 10.45 -15.85
C ALA A 263 18.35 9.33 -15.30
N LEU A 264 18.09 8.85 -14.10
CA LEU A 264 18.87 7.79 -13.48
C LEU A 264 18.75 6.47 -14.25
N SER A 265 17.56 6.10 -14.72
CA SER A 265 17.34 4.91 -15.54
C SER A 265 18.21 4.92 -16.80
N SER A 266 18.26 6.04 -17.50
CA SER A 266 19.08 6.21 -18.71
C SER A 266 20.58 6.16 -18.39
N ALA A 267 21.01 6.84 -17.34
CA ALA A 267 22.42 6.91 -16.95
C ALA A 267 22.98 5.55 -16.46
N LEU A 268 22.16 4.74 -15.79
CA LEU A 268 22.56 3.40 -15.31
C LEU A 268 22.93 2.43 -16.45
N LEU A 269 22.38 2.62 -17.66
CA LEU A 269 22.71 1.77 -18.80
C LEU A 269 24.17 1.91 -19.26
N SER A 270 24.87 2.98 -18.87
CA SER A 270 26.30 3.16 -19.16
C SER A 270 27.24 2.44 -18.19
N ALA A 271 26.73 1.95 -17.05
CA ALA A 271 27.54 1.28 -16.04
C ALA A 271 27.80 -0.20 -16.42
N LEU A 272 29.07 -0.60 -16.50
CA LEU A 272 29.49 -1.92 -17.01
C LEU A 272 28.94 -3.10 -16.19
N CYS A 273 28.67 -2.88 -14.89
CA CYS A 273 28.13 -3.93 -14.00
C CYS A 273 26.61 -4.10 -14.18
N VAL A 274 25.91 -3.15 -14.78
CA VAL A 274 24.46 -3.18 -14.98
C VAL A 274 24.14 -3.99 -16.25
N VAL A 275 23.33 -5.04 -16.08
CA VAL A 275 22.89 -5.91 -17.18
C VAL A 275 21.57 -5.42 -17.77
N ARG A 276 20.68 -4.91 -16.90
CA ARG A 276 19.36 -4.40 -17.30
C ARG A 276 18.80 -3.44 -16.26
N VAL A 277 18.12 -2.40 -16.72
CA VAL A 277 17.25 -1.55 -15.93
C VAL A 277 15.82 -1.88 -16.35
N TYR A 278 14.98 -2.28 -15.39
CA TYR A 278 13.58 -2.58 -15.67
C TYR A 278 12.75 -1.29 -15.71
N PRO A 279 11.76 -1.20 -16.62
CA PRO A 279 10.80 -0.09 -16.61
C PRO A 279 10.12 0.04 -15.25
N SER A 280 9.86 1.28 -14.82
CA SER A 280 9.24 1.53 -13.54
C SER A 280 8.23 2.67 -13.60
N ASP A 281 7.09 2.45 -12.94
CA ASP A 281 6.03 3.41 -12.68
C ASP A 281 5.99 3.81 -11.19
N ALA A 282 7.02 3.42 -10.40
CA ALA A 282 7.16 3.69 -8.97
C ALA A 282 8.27 4.72 -8.69
N ASN A 283 8.52 5.03 -7.41
CA ASN A 283 9.63 5.88 -6.97
C ASN A 283 10.94 5.10 -6.77
N PHE A 284 11.15 4.02 -7.48
CA PHE A 284 12.37 3.21 -7.44
C PHE A 284 12.59 2.52 -8.78
N LEU A 285 13.80 2.03 -9.00
CA LEU A 285 14.19 1.19 -10.13
C LEU A 285 14.59 -0.19 -9.63
N LEU A 286 14.17 -1.23 -10.33
CA LEU A 286 14.79 -2.55 -10.25
C LEU A 286 15.87 -2.65 -11.32
N ILE A 287 17.10 -2.99 -10.93
CA ILE A 287 18.20 -3.22 -11.85
C ILE A 287 18.72 -4.65 -11.70
N LYS A 288 19.05 -5.28 -12.82
CA LYS A 288 19.79 -6.55 -12.84
C LYS A 288 21.27 -6.24 -13.08
N VAL A 289 22.12 -6.79 -12.25
CA VAL A 289 23.56 -6.58 -12.30
C VAL A 289 24.31 -7.91 -12.42
N ARG A 290 25.60 -7.88 -12.68
CA ARG A 290 26.42 -9.10 -12.80
C ARG A 290 26.53 -9.85 -11.46
N ASP A 291 26.75 -9.10 -10.38
CA ASP A 291 26.83 -9.63 -9.01
C ASP A 291 26.19 -8.63 -8.04
N ALA A 292 24.96 -8.97 -7.58
CA ALA A 292 24.20 -8.09 -6.70
C ALA A 292 24.76 -8.02 -5.28
N ASP A 293 25.34 -9.11 -4.78
CA ASP A 293 25.88 -9.14 -3.42
C ASP A 293 27.17 -8.33 -3.36
N ALA A 294 28.07 -8.48 -4.33
CA ALA A 294 29.30 -7.69 -4.42
C ALA A 294 29.02 -6.18 -4.61
N LEU A 295 28.11 -5.82 -5.55
CA LEU A 295 27.74 -4.41 -5.74
C LEU A 295 27.06 -3.84 -4.50
N TYR A 296 26.19 -4.59 -3.82
CA TYR A 296 25.57 -4.15 -2.57
C TYR A 296 26.63 -3.86 -1.51
N ALA A 297 27.61 -4.77 -1.31
CA ALA A 297 28.68 -4.55 -0.36
C ALA A 297 29.54 -3.33 -0.71
N HIS A 298 29.83 -3.12 -1.99
CA HIS A 298 30.54 -1.91 -2.48
C HIS A 298 29.78 -0.62 -2.16
N LEU A 299 28.46 -0.58 -2.43
CA LEU A 299 27.63 0.59 -2.12
C LEU A 299 27.58 0.88 -0.61
N VAL A 300 27.45 -0.17 0.22
CA VAL A 300 27.49 -0.04 1.67
C VAL A 300 28.83 0.57 2.13
N ALA A 301 29.97 0.10 1.56
CA ALA A 301 31.30 0.67 1.86
C ALA A 301 31.43 2.15 1.44
N LYS A 302 30.65 2.61 0.48
CA LYS A 302 30.53 4.03 0.06
C LYS A 302 29.48 4.82 0.88
N GLY A 303 28.88 4.21 1.90
CA GLY A 303 27.83 4.83 2.72
C GLY A 303 26.47 4.93 2.04
N ILE A 304 26.20 4.09 1.04
CA ILE A 304 24.93 4.06 0.29
C ILE A 304 24.21 2.75 0.56
N ILE A 305 22.97 2.84 1.06
CA ILE A 305 22.12 1.69 1.32
C ILE A 305 21.03 1.60 0.25
N VAL A 306 20.98 0.46 -0.42
CA VAL A 306 19.94 0.08 -1.38
C VAL A 306 19.27 -1.22 -0.93
N ARG A 307 18.36 -1.76 -1.72
CA ARG A 307 17.70 -3.01 -1.34
C ARG A 307 18.17 -4.16 -2.21
N ASN A 308 18.93 -5.10 -1.64
CA ASN A 308 19.30 -6.33 -2.33
C ASN A 308 18.08 -7.24 -2.47
N ARG A 309 17.78 -7.67 -3.71
CA ARG A 309 16.67 -8.55 -4.06
C ARG A 309 17.12 -9.88 -4.66
N HIS A 310 18.42 -10.16 -4.64
CA HIS A 310 19.02 -11.38 -5.20
C HIS A 310 18.31 -12.67 -4.77
N ARG A 311 17.84 -12.74 -3.53
CA ARG A 311 17.19 -13.93 -2.95
C ARG A 311 15.67 -13.97 -3.17
N VAL A 312 15.08 -12.94 -3.76
CA VAL A 312 13.64 -12.93 -4.06
C VAL A 312 13.40 -13.73 -5.35
N PRO A 313 12.46 -14.67 -5.37
CA PRO A 313 12.13 -15.42 -6.59
C PRO A 313 11.87 -14.48 -7.76
N GLY A 314 12.41 -14.79 -8.94
CA GLY A 314 12.32 -13.93 -10.13
C GLY A 314 13.27 -12.72 -10.15
N CYS A 315 13.98 -12.39 -9.05
CA CYS A 315 14.87 -11.23 -8.92
C CYS A 315 16.35 -11.60 -8.76
N LYS A 316 16.79 -12.74 -9.31
CA LYS A 316 18.20 -13.15 -9.22
C LYS A 316 19.13 -12.06 -9.78
N ASN A 317 20.15 -11.69 -8.99
CA ASN A 317 21.09 -10.61 -9.27
C ASN A 317 20.43 -9.24 -9.45
N CYS A 318 19.33 -8.95 -8.74
CA CYS A 318 18.68 -7.66 -8.78
C CYS A 318 18.91 -6.83 -7.50
N LEU A 319 19.07 -5.52 -7.70
CA LEU A 319 19.01 -4.50 -6.66
C LEU A 319 17.81 -3.58 -6.93
N ARG A 320 17.11 -3.15 -5.88
CA ARG A 320 16.10 -2.09 -5.96
C ARG A 320 16.68 -0.80 -5.42
N LEU A 321 16.68 0.23 -6.25
CA LEU A 321 17.22 1.56 -5.98
C LEU A 321 16.06 2.54 -5.81
N THR A 322 15.91 3.15 -4.65
CA THR A 322 14.95 4.24 -4.47
C THR A 322 15.47 5.49 -5.20
N ILE A 323 14.59 6.24 -5.84
CA ILE A 323 14.93 7.54 -6.44
C ILE A 323 15.09 8.54 -5.30
N GLY A 324 16.28 9.10 -5.17
CA GLY A 324 16.63 10.15 -4.21
C GLY A 324 16.56 11.55 -4.82
N THR A 325 17.13 12.51 -4.11
CA THR A 325 17.37 13.86 -4.67
C THR A 325 18.36 13.78 -5.84
N PRO A 326 18.45 14.82 -6.68
CA PRO A 326 19.46 14.86 -7.76
C PRO A 326 20.88 14.56 -7.26
N GLU A 327 21.28 15.12 -6.11
CA GLU A 327 22.60 14.91 -5.51
C GLU A 327 22.81 13.47 -5.03
N GLU A 328 21.78 12.86 -4.43
CA GLU A 328 21.83 11.47 -3.99
C GLU A 328 21.92 10.52 -5.18
N ASN A 329 21.18 10.79 -6.26
CA ASN A 329 21.20 10.00 -7.49
C ASN A 329 22.57 10.10 -8.21
N VAL A 330 23.20 11.28 -8.26
CA VAL A 330 24.55 11.45 -8.79
C VAL A 330 25.56 10.64 -7.98
N ARG A 331 25.52 10.71 -6.65
CA ARG A 331 26.41 9.92 -5.77
C ARG A 331 26.22 8.42 -5.97
N LEU A 332 24.97 7.95 -6.06
CA LEU A 332 24.65 6.55 -6.33
C LEU A 332 25.22 6.10 -7.67
N LEU A 333 25.03 6.88 -8.74
CA LEU A 333 25.51 6.57 -10.09
C LEU A 333 27.05 6.50 -10.11
N GLN A 334 27.75 7.47 -9.51
CA GLN A 334 29.22 7.47 -9.41
C GLN A 334 29.73 6.23 -8.66
N ALA A 335 29.06 5.86 -7.57
CA ALA A 335 29.43 4.66 -6.81
C ALA A 335 29.23 3.37 -7.64
N ILE A 336 28.14 3.25 -8.41
CA ILE A 336 27.90 2.12 -9.31
C ILE A 336 28.92 2.07 -10.45
N GLN A 337 29.26 3.21 -11.03
CA GLN A 337 30.26 3.29 -12.12
C GLN A 337 31.69 2.99 -11.68
N SER A 338 32.00 3.19 -10.37
CA SER A 338 33.33 2.88 -9.79
C SER A 338 33.48 1.42 -9.35
N PHE A 339 32.44 0.59 -9.49
CA PHE A 339 32.45 -0.85 -9.24
C PHE A 339 32.86 -1.62 -10.49
#